data_7b21740c4471bba4272c0412a10c2a43
#
_entry.id   7b21740c4471bba4272c0412a10c2a43
#
_cell.length_a   1.000
_cell.length_b   1.000
_cell.length_c   1.000
_cell.angle_alpha   90.00
_cell.angle_beta   90.00
_cell.angle_gamma   90.00
#
_symmetry.space_group_name_H-M   'P 1'
#
loop_
_entity.id
_entity.type
_entity.pdbx_description
1 polymer ?
#
loop_
_entity_poly.entity_id
_entity_poly.type
_entity_poly.pdbx_seq_one_letter_code
_entity_poly.pdbx_strand_id
1 'polypeptide(L)'
;YMQERAVFDAQGTAIDTVYVDVNAYFERSFYRRDEVIGKSGATVFPESQSQFMPIIDIVLKEKRSITFPYYHKPVDIFYEVVICPSYRKDTVDIFCIDSTALHNAQKKVDSVNRKLALALNVANIIPWKWDLTNHTILCDLNKAAKMAAGMSLANNASLAVDEECYFSKVHKEDREHVRAAYRNLIEGHTEKVCEEFRVVSNESGHWHMEWVEAQATFETRDCDGRPLSLVGTSLVISERKQMEQELLTARDRAEEAHRLKS
;
A
#
# COMPACT_ATOMS: atom_id res chain seq x y z
N TYR A 1 -7.13 12.87 -29.28
CA TYR A 1 -5.99 12.90 -30.20
C TYR A 1 -5.85 14.29 -30.80
N MET A 2 -4.62 14.77 -30.87
CA MET A 2 -4.22 15.98 -31.59
C MET A 2 -2.85 15.77 -32.21
N GLN A 3 -2.60 16.44 -33.32
CA GLN A 3 -1.33 16.47 -34.00
C GLN A 3 -0.82 17.90 -34.01
N GLU A 4 0.43 18.09 -33.57
CA GLU A 4 1.02 19.42 -33.44
C GLU A 4 2.40 19.44 -34.08
N ARG A 5 2.69 20.50 -34.84
CA ARG A 5 4.00 20.78 -35.40
C ARG A 5 4.78 21.72 -34.51
N ALA A 6 5.98 21.32 -34.11
CA ALA A 6 6.84 22.13 -33.26
C ALA A 6 7.38 23.37 -34.00
N VAL A 7 7.54 24.44 -33.23
CA VAL A 7 8.23 25.67 -33.61
C VAL A 7 9.52 25.74 -32.80
N PHE A 8 10.65 25.98 -33.48
CA PHE A 8 11.97 25.97 -32.89
C PHE A 8 12.57 27.37 -32.78
N ASP A 9 13.36 27.57 -31.74
CA ASP A 9 14.23 28.73 -31.64
C ASP A 9 15.50 28.61 -32.54
N ALA A 10 16.37 29.64 -32.50
CA ALA A 10 17.62 29.65 -33.24
C ALA A 10 18.62 28.58 -32.80
N GLN A 11 18.43 27.98 -31.64
CA GLN A 11 19.28 26.91 -31.08
C GLN A 11 18.71 25.52 -31.38
N GLY A 12 17.56 25.43 -32.05
CA GLY A 12 16.90 24.17 -32.39
C GLY A 12 16.16 23.52 -31.24
N THR A 13 15.75 24.31 -30.23
CA THR A 13 14.90 23.87 -29.13
C THR A 13 13.45 24.17 -29.45
N ALA A 14 12.56 23.23 -29.21
CA ALA A 14 11.12 23.45 -29.40
C ALA A 14 10.58 24.42 -28.35
N ILE A 15 10.01 25.54 -28.80
CA ILE A 15 9.52 26.64 -27.94
C ILE A 15 8.00 26.82 -28.00
N ASP A 16 7.34 26.32 -29.03
CA ASP A 16 5.90 26.35 -29.20
C ASP A 16 5.47 25.25 -30.17
N THR A 17 4.17 25.06 -30.34
CA THR A 17 3.58 24.17 -31.33
C THR A 17 2.49 24.87 -32.12
N VAL A 18 2.13 24.29 -33.28
CA VAL A 18 0.99 24.72 -34.07
C VAL A 18 0.11 23.50 -34.34
N TYR A 19 -1.19 23.62 -34.05
CA TYR A 19 -2.16 22.57 -34.29
C TYR A 19 -2.28 22.25 -35.79
N VAL A 20 -2.08 20.96 -36.12
CA VAL A 20 -2.15 20.44 -37.51
C VAL A 20 -3.42 19.63 -37.70
N ASP A 21 -3.82 18.85 -36.72
CA ASP A 21 -5.00 18.00 -36.76
C ASP A 21 -5.56 17.74 -35.36
N VAL A 22 -6.86 17.53 -35.27
CA VAL A 22 -7.58 17.14 -34.04
C VAL A 22 -8.69 16.15 -34.39
N ASN A 23 -9.04 15.27 -33.46
CA ASN A 23 -10.14 14.32 -33.67
C ASN A 23 -11.49 14.87 -33.17
N ALA A 24 -12.56 14.17 -33.52
CA ALA A 24 -13.92 14.53 -33.12
C ALA A 24 -14.16 14.56 -31.59
N TYR A 25 -13.36 13.84 -30.79
CA TYR A 25 -13.43 13.93 -29.33
C TYR A 25 -12.90 15.29 -28.85
N PHE A 26 -11.77 15.73 -29.38
CA PHE A 26 -11.21 17.06 -29.08
C PHE A 26 -12.22 18.16 -29.41
N GLU A 27 -12.85 18.08 -30.60
CA GLU A 27 -13.84 19.07 -31.04
C GLU A 27 -15.07 19.17 -30.11
N ARG A 28 -15.51 18.03 -29.59
CA ARG A 28 -16.65 18.00 -28.64
C ARG A 28 -16.30 18.46 -27.24
N SER A 29 -15.05 18.32 -26.86
CA SER A 29 -14.62 18.54 -25.47
C SER A 29 -14.00 19.92 -25.24
N PHE A 30 -13.43 20.55 -26.28
CA PHE A 30 -12.66 21.77 -26.15
C PHE A 30 -13.03 22.84 -27.17
N TYR A 31 -12.54 22.75 -28.39
CA TYR A 31 -12.68 23.73 -29.45
C TYR A 31 -12.97 23.07 -30.77
N ARG A 32 -13.70 23.75 -31.65
CA ARG A 32 -13.94 23.28 -33.00
C ARG A 32 -12.64 23.25 -33.80
N ARG A 33 -12.54 22.33 -34.77
CA ARG A 33 -11.38 22.16 -35.63
C ARG A 33 -10.96 23.45 -36.33
N ASP A 34 -11.95 24.18 -36.88
CA ASP A 34 -11.73 25.45 -37.58
C ASP A 34 -11.24 26.57 -36.65
N GLU A 35 -11.44 26.45 -35.35
CA GLU A 35 -10.97 27.40 -34.35
C GLU A 35 -9.55 27.16 -33.88
N VAL A 36 -8.98 25.94 -34.03
CA VAL A 36 -7.67 25.60 -33.47
C VAL A 36 -6.61 25.31 -34.54
N ILE A 37 -6.96 24.75 -35.71
CA ILE A 37 -5.99 24.43 -36.74
C ILE A 37 -5.23 25.70 -37.18
N GLY A 38 -3.91 25.59 -37.17
CA GLY A 38 -3.00 26.70 -37.48
C GLY A 38 -2.74 27.67 -36.31
N LYS A 39 -3.40 27.53 -35.17
CA LYS A 39 -3.12 28.32 -33.98
C LYS A 39 -1.96 27.71 -33.16
N SER A 40 -1.29 28.57 -32.42
CA SER A 40 -0.23 28.22 -31.50
C SER A 40 -0.77 27.46 -30.28
N GLY A 41 -0.03 26.45 -29.82
CA GLY A 41 -0.34 25.72 -28.61
C GLY A 41 -0.39 26.64 -27.38
N ALA A 42 0.51 27.61 -27.30
CA ALA A 42 0.50 28.62 -26.25
C ALA A 42 -0.74 29.50 -26.24
N THR A 43 -1.40 29.67 -27.39
CA THR A 43 -2.66 30.44 -27.47
C THR A 43 -3.87 29.60 -27.08
N VAL A 44 -3.88 28.30 -27.42
CA VAL A 44 -5.02 27.40 -27.18
C VAL A 44 -5.02 26.87 -25.75
N PHE A 45 -3.88 26.40 -25.23
CA PHE A 45 -3.71 25.89 -23.88
C PHE A 45 -2.42 26.43 -23.23
N PRO A 46 -2.38 27.69 -22.83
CA PRO A 46 -1.16 28.31 -22.27
C PRO A 46 -0.66 27.63 -20.99
N GLU A 47 -1.55 27.07 -20.17
CA GLU A 47 -1.20 26.39 -18.93
C GLU A 47 -0.46 25.05 -19.14
N SER A 48 -0.61 24.38 -20.27
CA SER A 48 0.07 23.12 -20.56
C SER A 48 1.43 23.28 -21.23
N GLN A 49 1.72 24.44 -21.80
CA GLN A 49 2.96 24.70 -22.54
C GLN A 49 4.22 24.43 -21.75
N SER A 50 4.33 24.95 -20.55
CA SER A 50 5.52 24.78 -19.71
C SER A 50 5.84 23.32 -19.38
N GLN A 51 4.83 22.47 -19.33
CA GLN A 51 4.96 21.05 -19.06
C GLN A 51 5.19 20.22 -20.34
N PHE A 52 4.51 20.57 -21.43
CA PHE A 52 4.55 19.77 -22.67
C PHE A 52 5.77 20.09 -23.52
N MET A 53 6.21 21.33 -23.60
CA MET A 53 7.31 21.74 -24.48
C MET A 53 8.62 20.98 -24.23
N PRO A 54 9.11 20.81 -22.98
CA PRO A 54 10.31 20.02 -22.73
C PRO A 54 10.17 18.56 -23.19
N ILE A 55 8.97 17.98 -23.04
CA ILE A 55 8.70 16.60 -23.44
C ILE A 55 8.65 16.48 -24.96
N ILE A 56 8.00 17.40 -25.65
CA ILE A 56 7.95 17.46 -27.12
C ILE A 56 9.35 17.58 -27.72
N ASP A 57 10.20 18.44 -27.15
CA ASP A 57 11.59 18.59 -27.57
C ASP A 57 12.39 17.29 -27.46
N ILE A 58 12.25 16.57 -26.33
CA ILE A 58 12.89 15.25 -26.15
C ILE A 58 12.33 14.22 -27.15
N VAL A 59 11.01 14.13 -27.33
CA VAL A 59 10.36 13.21 -28.26
C VAL A 59 10.87 13.40 -29.68
N LEU A 60 11.00 14.66 -30.12
CA LEU A 60 11.47 14.99 -31.46
C LEU A 60 12.96 14.71 -31.65
N LYS A 61 13.79 14.96 -30.64
CA LYS A 61 15.25 14.72 -30.69
C LYS A 61 15.59 13.24 -30.60
N GLU A 62 14.98 12.54 -29.66
CA GLU A 62 15.28 11.12 -29.38
C GLU A 62 14.46 10.13 -30.21
N LYS A 63 13.44 10.61 -30.94
CA LYS A 63 12.54 9.79 -31.76
C LYS A 63 11.88 8.64 -30.99
N ARG A 64 11.57 8.86 -29.71
CA ARG A 64 10.87 7.90 -28.84
C ARG A 64 9.60 8.51 -28.26
N SER A 65 8.63 7.67 -27.96
CA SER A 65 7.39 8.08 -27.28
C SER A 65 7.64 8.26 -25.79
N ILE A 66 6.92 9.22 -25.20
CA ILE A 66 6.90 9.48 -23.76
C ILE A 66 5.46 9.47 -23.27
N THR A 67 5.24 8.77 -22.16
CA THR A 67 3.95 8.75 -21.45
C THR A 67 4.09 9.41 -20.09
N PHE A 68 3.14 10.28 -19.73
CA PHE A 68 3.14 10.95 -18.42
C PHE A 68 1.72 11.31 -17.97
N PRO A 69 1.46 11.39 -16.66
CA PRO A 69 0.20 11.85 -16.13
C PRO A 69 0.08 13.39 -16.26
N TYR A 70 -1.11 13.86 -16.63
CA TYR A 70 -1.42 15.27 -16.72
C TYR A 70 -2.80 15.57 -16.13
N TYR A 71 -2.88 16.53 -15.22
CA TYR A 71 -4.14 17.01 -14.68
C TYR A 71 -4.55 18.31 -15.37
N HIS A 72 -5.63 18.27 -16.14
CA HIS A 72 -6.17 19.44 -16.80
C HIS A 72 -7.21 20.12 -15.90
N LYS A 73 -6.73 21.10 -15.14
CA LYS A 73 -7.50 21.81 -14.14
C LYS A 73 -8.80 22.47 -14.65
N PRO A 74 -8.86 23.09 -15.84
CA PRO A 74 -10.08 23.76 -16.31
C PRO A 74 -11.30 22.85 -16.46
N VAL A 75 -11.09 21.57 -16.73
CA VAL A 75 -12.18 20.57 -16.91
C VAL A 75 -12.18 19.49 -15.82
N ASP A 76 -11.26 19.57 -14.84
CA ASP A 76 -11.12 18.61 -13.73
C ASP A 76 -10.95 17.17 -14.20
N ILE A 77 -10.10 16.95 -15.23
CA ILE A 77 -9.84 15.63 -15.81
C ILE A 77 -8.36 15.25 -15.64
N PHE A 78 -8.13 14.02 -15.20
CA PHE A 78 -6.83 13.39 -15.23
C PHE A 78 -6.62 12.66 -16.53
N TYR A 79 -5.57 13.01 -17.26
CA TYR A 79 -5.18 12.33 -18.49
C TYR A 79 -3.89 11.54 -18.29
N GLU A 80 -3.83 10.38 -18.93
CA GLU A 80 -2.57 9.77 -19.30
C GLU A 80 -2.24 10.26 -20.72
N VAL A 81 -1.18 11.05 -20.83
CA VAL A 81 -0.78 11.69 -22.10
C VAL A 81 0.37 10.89 -22.70
N VAL A 82 0.19 10.49 -23.95
CA VAL A 82 1.24 9.86 -24.76
C VAL A 82 1.61 10.82 -25.89
N ILE A 83 2.88 11.24 -25.92
CA ILE A 83 3.44 12.03 -27.02
C ILE A 83 4.39 11.14 -27.79
N CYS A 84 4.16 11.00 -29.09
CA CYS A 84 5.02 10.23 -29.98
C CYS A 84 5.41 11.04 -31.23
N PRO A 85 6.59 10.75 -31.85
CA PRO A 85 6.98 11.38 -33.08
C PRO A 85 6.01 10.98 -34.20
N SER A 86 5.52 11.95 -34.95
CA SER A 86 4.66 11.70 -36.11
C SER A 86 5.48 11.29 -37.34
N TYR A 87 4.81 10.73 -38.34
CA TYR A 87 5.42 10.49 -39.67
C TYR A 87 5.79 11.79 -40.40
N ARG A 88 5.20 12.91 -40.03
CA ARG A 88 5.50 14.25 -40.55
C ARG A 88 6.71 14.83 -39.85
N LYS A 89 7.56 15.51 -40.62
CA LYS A 89 8.72 16.18 -40.06
C LYS A 89 8.33 17.20 -39.00
N ASP A 90 9.08 17.26 -37.90
CA ASP A 90 8.94 18.22 -36.81
C ASP A 90 7.53 18.22 -36.16
N THR A 91 6.86 17.11 -36.23
CA THR A 91 5.46 16.96 -35.78
C THR A 91 5.35 15.83 -34.76
N VAL A 92 4.52 16.02 -33.77
CA VAL A 92 4.17 15.01 -32.74
C VAL A 92 2.68 14.67 -32.81
N ASP A 93 2.37 13.43 -32.51
CA ASP A 93 1.03 12.93 -32.26
C ASP A 93 0.82 12.82 -30.75
N ILE A 94 -0.23 13.45 -30.24
CA ILE A 94 -0.54 13.52 -28.82
C ILE A 94 -1.87 12.82 -28.56
N PHE A 95 -1.84 11.83 -27.69
CA PHE A 95 -3.01 11.08 -27.24
C PHE A 95 -3.25 11.40 -25.77
N CYS A 96 -4.43 11.93 -25.47
CA CYS A 96 -4.88 12.14 -24.11
C CYS A 96 -5.95 11.10 -23.77
N ILE A 97 -5.64 10.20 -22.88
CA ILE A 97 -6.53 9.13 -22.41
C ILE A 97 -7.10 9.56 -21.08
N ASP A 98 -8.41 9.69 -20.96
CA ASP A 98 -9.06 10.02 -19.70
C ASP A 98 -8.85 8.89 -18.68
N SER A 99 -8.12 9.18 -17.63
CA SER A 99 -7.80 8.27 -16.53
C SER A 99 -8.45 8.68 -15.21
N THR A 100 -9.40 9.62 -15.25
CA THR A 100 -10.03 10.20 -14.05
C THR A 100 -10.68 9.14 -13.18
N ALA A 101 -11.42 8.20 -13.76
CA ALA A 101 -12.06 7.11 -13.02
C ALA A 101 -11.06 6.23 -12.32
N LEU A 102 -9.97 5.85 -13.00
CA LEU A 102 -8.88 5.04 -12.44
C LEU A 102 -8.17 5.79 -11.31
N HIS A 103 -7.84 7.06 -11.54
CA HIS A 103 -7.17 7.91 -10.55
C HIS A 103 -8.01 8.07 -9.26
N ASN A 104 -9.32 8.32 -9.42
CA ASN A 104 -10.23 8.44 -8.30
C ASN A 104 -10.43 7.11 -7.55
N ALA A 105 -10.51 5.99 -8.26
CA ALA A 105 -10.57 4.67 -7.67
C ALA A 105 -9.31 4.38 -6.83
N GLN A 106 -8.13 4.65 -7.38
CA GLN A 106 -6.86 4.48 -6.67
C GLN A 106 -6.79 5.36 -5.42
N LYS A 107 -7.14 6.63 -5.51
CA LYS A 107 -7.21 7.53 -4.34
C LYS A 107 -8.14 7.02 -3.25
N LYS A 108 -9.29 6.45 -3.65
CA LYS A 108 -10.25 5.89 -2.70
C LYS A 108 -9.65 4.67 -1.99
N VAL A 109 -9.00 3.76 -2.71
CA VAL A 109 -8.31 2.59 -2.13
C VAL A 109 -7.22 3.05 -1.16
N ASP A 110 -6.38 3.99 -1.56
CA ASP A 110 -5.29 4.52 -0.72
C ASP A 110 -5.83 5.19 0.56
N SER A 111 -6.94 5.92 0.44
CA SER A 111 -7.61 6.55 1.60
C SER A 111 -8.16 5.51 2.57
N VAL A 112 -8.81 4.46 2.06
CA VAL A 112 -9.35 3.37 2.89
C VAL A 112 -8.22 2.61 3.57
N ASN A 113 -7.16 2.25 2.85
CA ASN A 113 -6.00 1.56 3.40
C ASN A 113 -5.32 2.40 4.49
N ARG A 114 -5.17 3.71 4.29
CA ARG A 114 -4.61 4.61 5.31
C ARG A 114 -5.47 4.67 6.57
N LYS A 115 -6.79 4.77 6.42
CA LYS A 115 -7.72 4.77 7.56
C LYS A 115 -7.68 3.44 8.32
N LEU A 116 -7.63 2.32 7.59
CA LEU A 116 -7.50 0.99 8.19
C LEU A 116 -6.19 0.85 8.97
N ALA A 117 -5.07 1.25 8.36
CA ALA A 117 -3.75 1.21 9.02
C ALA A 117 -3.74 2.06 10.31
N LEU A 118 -4.35 3.26 10.28
CA LEU A 118 -4.49 4.10 11.48
C LEU A 118 -5.35 3.43 12.55
N ALA A 119 -6.49 2.85 12.18
CA ALA A 119 -7.39 2.17 13.11
C ALA A 119 -6.71 0.97 13.79
N LEU A 120 -6.04 0.12 13.00
CA LEU A 120 -5.25 -1.01 13.51
C LEU A 120 -4.12 -0.52 14.44
N ASN A 121 -3.50 0.60 14.05
CA ASN A 121 -2.46 1.21 14.87
C ASN A 121 -2.98 1.70 16.22
N VAL A 122 -4.07 2.42 16.26
CA VAL A 122 -4.69 2.91 17.51
C VAL A 122 -5.16 1.75 18.39
N ALA A 123 -5.73 0.71 17.78
CA ALA A 123 -6.20 -0.48 18.50
C ALA A 123 -5.09 -1.43 18.96
N ASN A 124 -3.81 -1.14 18.66
CA ASN A 124 -2.67 -2.04 18.92
C ASN A 124 -2.80 -3.42 18.29
N ILE A 125 -3.46 -3.51 17.14
CA ILE A 125 -3.62 -4.74 16.36
C ILE A 125 -2.53 -4.82 15.30
N ILE A 126 -1.88 -5.98 15.20
CA ILE A 126 -0.85 -6.29 14.21
C ILE A 126 -1.41 -7.35 13.26
N PRO A 127 -1.80 -6.99 12.04
CA PRO A 127 -2.21 -7.96 11.05
C PRO A 127 -1.00 -8.72 10.52
N TRP A 128 -1.19 -9.99 10.23
CA TRP A 128 -0.16 -10.84 9.64
C TRP A 128 -0.78 -11.90 8.71
N LYS A 129 0.04 -12.38 7.81
CA LYS A 129 -0.28 -13.47 6.88
C LYS A 129 0.80 -14.53 6.94
N TRP A 130 0.42 -15.79 7.01
CA TRP A 130 1.33 -16.92 6.95
C TRP A 130 1.16 -17.66 5.63
N ASP A 131 2.19 -17.66 4.81
CA ASP A 131 2.31 -18.47 3.61
C ASP A 131 2.85 -19.85 4.02
N LEU A 132 1.97 -20.84 3.98
CA LEU A 132 2.28 -22.22 4.37
C LEU A 132 3.14 -22.94 3.31
N THR A 133 3.11 -22.47 2.06
CA THR A 133 3.90 -23.04 0.97
C THR A 133 5.37 -22.67 1.08
N ASN A 134 5.64 -21.42 1.46
CA ASN A 134 6.98 -20.87 1.59
C ASN A 134 7.49 -20.85 3.03
N HIS A 135 6.69 -21.32 4.00
CA HIS A 135 7.01 -21.29 5.44
C HIS A 135 7.38 -19.90 5.96
N THR A 136 6.70 -18.85 5.44
CA THR A 136 6.99 -17.46 5.78
C THR A 136 5.79 -16.75 6.37
N ILE A 137 6.04 -15.94 7.40
CA ILE A 137 5.04 -15.07 8.02
C ILE A 137 5.33 -13.63 7.63
N LEU A 138 4.35 -12.98 6.99
CA LEU A 138 4.39 -11.57 6.61
C LEU A 138 3.65 -10.75 7.66
N CYS A 139 4.36 -9.84 8.32
CA CYS A 139 3.77 -8.93 9.31
C CYS A 139 3.83 -7.50 8.79
N ASP A 140 2.83 -6.68 9.11
CA ASP A 140 2.89 -5.24 8.84
C ASP A 140 3.84 -4.56 9.84
N LEU A 141 4.83 -3.85 9.28
CA LEU A 141 6.09 -3.51 9.97
C LEU A 141 6.03 -2.40 11.00
N ASN A 142 5.05 -1.51 10.93
CA ASN A 142 5.07 -0.33 11.82
C ASN A 142 4.91 -0.66 13.31
N LYS A 143 4.46 -1.90 13.63
CA LYS A 143 4.36 -2.39 15.00
C LYS A 143 5.13 -3.68 15.29
N ALA A 144 5.28 -4.55 14.30
CA ALA A 144 6.16 -5.72 14.42
C ALA A 144 7.61 -5.32 14.72
N ALA A 145 8.02 -4.10 14.38
CA ALA A 145 9.32 -3.54 14.76
C ALA A 145 9.49 -3.42 16.27
N LYS A 146 8.46 -3.08 17.02
CA LYS A 146 8.51 -3.07 18.50
C LYS A 146 8.54 -4.48 19.08
N MET A 147 7.89 -5.45 18.42
CA MET A 147 7.90 -6.86 18.84
C MET A 147 9.07 -7.66 18.26
N ALA A 148 9.69 -7.20 17.17
CA ALA A 148 10.81 -7.86 16.48
C ALA A 148 12.12 -7.08 16.64
N ALA A 149 12.29 -6.38 17.74
CA ALA A 149 13.50 -5.61 18.02
C ALA A 149 14.76 -6.43 17.80
N GLY A 150 15.56 -5.95 16.89
CA GLY A 150 16.79 -6.58 16.42
C GLY A 150 16.97 -6.61 14.90
N MET A 151 15.95 -6.23 14.11
CA MET A 151 16.09 -6.16 12.66
C MET A 151 15.98 -4.71 12.16
N SER A 152 17.03 -4.26 11.47
CA SER A 152 17.12 -2.93 10.85
C SER A 152 16.05 -2.77 9.78
N LEU A 153 15.20 -1.75 9.94
CA LEU A 153 14.12 -1.42 9.01
C LEU A 153 14.60 -0.40 7.98
N ALA A 154 14.84 -0.85 6.76
CA ALA A 154 14.91 0.04 5.60
C ALA A 154 13.60 -0.12 4.82
N ASN A 155 12.84 0.97 4.75
CA ASN A 155 11.75 1.25 3.80
C ASN A 155 10.55 0.29 3.77
N ASN A 156 9.39 0.72 4.28
CA ASN A 156 7.98 0.35 3.95
C ASN A 156 7.70 -1.07 3.37
N ALA A 157 8.51 -2.07 3.71
CA ALA A 157 8.35 -3.44 3.25
C ALA A 157 7.73 -4.30 4.36
N SER A 158 6.79 -5.14 4.00
CA SER A 158 6.33 -6.22 4.88
C SER A 158 7.54 -7.09 5.26
N LEU A 159 7.73 -7.36 6.55
CA LEU A 159 8.80 -8.25 7.02
C LEU A 159 8.35 -9.69 6.80
N ALA A 160 9.04 -10.41 5.92
CA ALA A 160 8.93 -11.86 5.83
C ALA A 160 9.83 -12.49 6.90
N VAL A 161 9.23 -13.24 7.82
CA VAL A 161 9.92 -13.96 8.89
C VAL A 161 9.70 -15.44 8.66
N ASP A 162 10.76 -16.23 8.76
CA ASP A 162 10.65 -17.68 8.77
C ASP A 162 9.81 -18.16 9.97
N GLU A 163 8.99 -19.21 9.79
CA GLU A 163 8.09 -19.70 10.84
C GLU A 163 8.85 -20.13 12.10
N GLU A 164 10.02 -20.75 11.97
CA GLU A 164 10.83 -21.14 13.12
C GLU A 164 11.35 -19.90 13.88
N CYS A 165 11.74 -18.86 13.16
CA CYS A 165 12.11 -17.59 13.76
C CYS A 165 10.94 -16.96 14.52
N TYR A 166 9.72 -17.02 13.98
CA TYR A 166 8.52 -16.56 14.67
C TYR A 166 8.28 -17.35 15.98
N PHE A 167 8.23 -18.69 15.90
CA PHE A 167 7.99 -19.53 17.07
C PHE A 167 9.12 -19.47 18.11
N SER A 168 10.35 -19.15 17.70
CA SER A 168 11.46 -18.95 18.63
C SER A 168 11.21 -17.80 19.61
N LYS A 169 10.41 -16.78 19.19
CA LYS A 169 10.04 -15.63 20.02
C LYS A 169 8.89 -15.92 20.98
N VAL A 170 8.14 -16.99 20.78
CA VAL A 170 7.13 -17.43 21.75
C VAL A 170 7.86 -17.96 22.99
N HIS A 171 7.39 -17.56 24.18
CA HIS A 171 7.94 -18.03 25.45
C HIS A 171 8.03 -19.55 25.50
N LYS A 172 9.10 -20.09 26.01
CA LYS A 172 9.40 -21.54 25.96
C LYS A 172 8.27 -22.43 26.49
N GLU A 173 7.57 -21.98 27.54
CA GLU A 173 6.45 -22.73 28.14
C GLU A 173 5.20 -22.72 27.28
N ASP A 174 4.98 -21.66 26.48
CA ASP A 174 3.78 -21.50 25.67
C ASP A 174 3.98 -22.07 24.25
N ARG A 175 5.22 -22.29 23.83
CA ARG A 175 5.60 -22.63 22.44
C ARG A 175 4.92 -23.88 21.91
N GLU A 176 4.90 -24.95 22.69
CA GLU A 176 4.31 -26.24 22.24
C GLU A 176 2.79 -26.12 22.13
N HIS A 177 2.16 -25.46 23.09
CA HIS A 177 0.72 -25.20 23.04
C HIS A 177 0.33 -24.37 21.82
N VAL A 178 1.04 -23.28 21.55
CA VAL A 178 0.78 -22.42 20.39
C VAL A 178 1.00 -23.17 19.09
N ARG A 179 2.08 -23.95 18.97
CA ARG A 179 2.32 -24.80 17.78
C ARG A 179 1.22 -25.82 17.57
N ALA A 180 0.72 -26.45 18.63
CA ALA A 180 -0.37 -27.40 18.54
C ALA A 180 -1.68 -26.76 18.08
N ALA A 181 -1.99 -25.54 18.56
CA ALA A 181 -3.17 -24.80 18.12
C ALA A 181 -3.14 -24.47 16.62
N TYR A 182 -2.00 -23.99 16.10
CA TYR A 182 -1.85 -23.73 14.67
C TYR A 182 -1.85 -25.02 13.84
N ARG A 183 -1.24 -26.09 14.34
CA ARG A 183 -1.29 -27.41 13.67
C ARG A 183 -2.73 -27.90 13.53
N ASN A 184 -3.53 -27.82 14.58
CA ASN A 184 -4.95 -28.19 14.54
C ASN A 184 -5.74 -27.37 13.51
N LEU A 185 -5.44 -26.07 13.38
CA LEU A 185 -6.01 -25.24 12.34
C LEU A 185 -5.59 -25.74 10.95
N ILE A 186 -4.28 -25.91 10.68
CA ILE A 186 -3.75 -26.36 9.39
C ILE A 186 -4.29 -27.73 8.98
N GLU A 187 -4.45 -28.64 9.92
CA GLU A 187 -5.02 -29.99 9.71
C GLU A 187 -6.55 -29.96 9.57
N GLY A 188 -7.19 -28.79 9.77
CA GLY A 188 -8.64 -28.63 9.61
C GLY A 188 -9.48 -29.14 10.79
N HIS A 189 -8.87 -29.39 11.95
CA HIS A 189 -9.56 -29.77 13.17
C HIS A 189 -10.32 -28.60 13.80
N THR A 190 -9.92 -27.37 13.50
CA THR A 190 -10.58 -26.13 13.94
C THR A 190 -10.70 -25.17 12.75
N GLU A 191 -11.67 -24.26 12.80
CA GLU A 191 -11.86 -23.21 11.77
C GLU A 191 -11.06 -21.94 12.07
N LYS A 192 -10.66 -21.76 13.32
CA LYS A 192 -9.90 -20.60 13.79
C LYS A 192 -9.03 -20.96 14.98
N VAL A 193 -7.97 -20.19 15.14
CA VAL A 193 -7.16 -20.11 16.37
C VAL A 193 -7.52 -18.84 17.12
N CYS A 194 -7.58 -18.92 18.44
CA CYS A 194 -7.68 -17.78 19.35
C CYS A 194 -6.89 -18.15 20.61
N GLU A 195 -5.64 -17.67 20.71
CA GLU A 195 -4.70 -18.09 21.75
C GLU A 195 -4.04 -16.87 22.40
N GLU A 196 -3.88 -16.92 23.71
CA GLU A 196 -3.12 -15.95 24.49
C GLU A 196 -1.79 -16.56 24.92
N PHE A 197 -0.68 -15.92 24.57
CA PHE A 197 0.65 -16.41 24.91
C PHE A 197 1.64 -15.27 25.10
N ARG A 198 2.79 -15.60 25.68
CA ARG A 198 3.87 -14.66 25.93
C ARG A 198 4.85 -14.65 24.75
N VAL A 199 5.22 -13.47 24.31
CA VAL A 199 6.27 -13.22 23.32
C VAL A 199 7.44 -12.56 24.01
N VAL A 200 8.64 -13.02 23.68
CA VAL A 200 9.91 -12.52 24.25
C VAL A 200 10.69 -11.82 23.15
N SER A 201 11.04 -10.58 23.36
CA SER A 201 11.91 -9.79 22.48
C SER A 201 13.14 -9.30 23.22
N ASN A 202 14.22 -9.06 22.48
CA ASN A 202 15.45 -8.47 23.03
C ASN A 202 15.73 -7.16 22.29
N GLU A 203 15.57 -6.04 22.96
CA GLU A 203 15.88 -4.72 22.46
C GLU A 203 17.13 -4.18 23.13
N SER A 204 18.22 -3.97 22.35
CA SER A 204 19.46 -3.37 22.87
C SER A 204 20.03 -4.07 24.11
N GLY A 205 19.86 -5.40 24.21
CA GLY A 205 20.32 -6.18 25.34
C GLY A 205 19.32 -6.29 26.52
N HIS A 206 18.18 -5.65 26.41
CA HIS A 206 17.10 -5.78 27.39
C HIS A 206 16.02 -6.74 26.91
N TRP A 207 15.69 -7.73 27.74
CA TRP A 207 14.64 -8.69 27.46
C TRP A 207 13.29 -8.10 27.87
N HIS A 208 12.36 -8.05 26.92
CA HIS A 208 10.96 -7.66 27.13
C HIS A 208 10.08 -8.87 26.91
N MET A 209 9.09 -9.02 27.76
CA MET A 209 8.07 -10.04 27.64
C MET A 209 6.70 -9.35 27.54
N GLU A 210 5.95 -9.67 26.48
CA GLU A 210 4.62 -9.15 26.27
C GLU A 210 3.61 -10.28 26.12
N TRP A 211 2.41 -10.08 26.65
CA TRP A 211 1.28 -10.93 26.39
C TRP A 211 0.63 -10.51 25.08
N VAL A 212 0.35 -11.48 24.24
CA VAL A 212 -0.39 -11.29 22.97
C VAL A 212 -1.57 -12.24 22.91
N GLU A 213 -2.66 -11.75 22.31
CA GLU A 213 -3.78 -12.56 21.86
C GLU A 213 -3.66 -12.67 20.34
N ALA A 214 -3.49 -13.87 19.83
CA ALA A 214 -3.41 -14.12 18.40
C ALA A 214 -4.68 -14.81 17.92
N GLN A 215 -5.27 -14.26 16.85
CA GLN A 215 -6.40 -14.86 16.15
C GLN A 215 -6.01 -15.15 14.71
N ALA A 216 -6.39 -16.32 14.21
CA ALA A 216 -6.06 -16.76 12.85
C ALA A 216 -7.17 -17.59 12.23
N THR A 217 -7.28 -17.51 10.91
CA THR A 217 -8.15 -18.33 10.08
C THR A 217 -7.52 -18.56 8.72
N PHE A 218 -8.16 -19.40 7.89
CA PHE A 218 -7.74 -19.62 6.51
C PHE A 218 -8.00 -18.41 5.64
N GLU A 219 -7.07 -18.10 4.74
CA GLU A 219 -7.28 -17.12 3.68
C GLU A 219 -7.49 -17.80 2.33
N THR A 220 -6.59 -18.75 1.97
CA THR A 220 -6.65 -19.47 0.70
C THR A 220 -6.48 -20.97 0.91
N ARG A 221 -7.10 -21.75 0.01
CA ARG A 221 -6.99 -23.21 -0.06
C ARG A 221 -6.69 -23.63 -1.50
N ASP A 222 -6.09 -24.80 -1.68
CA ASP A 222 -5.91 -25.42 -2.99
C ASP A 222 -7.21 -26.11 -3.47
N CYS A 223 -7.14 -26.74 -4.65
CA CYS A 223 -8.27 -27.48 -5.24
C CYS A 223 -8.70 -28.72 -4.43
N ASP A 224 -7.82 -29.24 -3.59
CA ASP A 224 -8.07 -30.37 -2.69
C ASP A 224 -8.56 -29.93 -1.30
N GLY A 225 -8.75 -28.61 -1.10
CA GLY A 225 -9.20 -28.01 0.15
C GLY A 225 -8.10 -27.82 1.21
N ARG A 226 -6.83 -28.09 0.88
CA ARG A 226 -5.71 -27.91 1.80
C ARG A 226 -5.38 -26.43 1.94
N PRO A 227 -5.10 -25.93 3.16
CA PRO A 227 -4.77 -24.54 3.36
C PRO A 227 -3.42 -24.19 2.70
N LEU A 228 -3.40 -23.10 1.95
CA LEU A 228 -2.20 -22.51 1.35
C LEU A 228 -1.72 -21.30 2.16
N SER A 229 -2.64 -20.57 2.77
CA SER A 229 -2.27 -19.44 3.63
C SER A 229 -3.27 -19.24 4.76
N LEU A 230 -2.74 -18.70 5.86
CA LEU A 230 -3.50 -18.20 7.00
C LEU A 230 -3.40 -16.68 7.06
N VAL A 231 -4.45 -16.06 7.55
CA VAL A 231 -4.46 -14.64 7.90
C VAL A 231 -4.85 -14.50 9.36
N GLY A 232 -4.24 -13.54 10.04
CA GLY A 232 -4.53 -13.35 11.45
C GLY A 232 -4.17 -11.96 11.95
N THR A 233 -4.44 -11.77 13.22
CA THR A 233 -4.09 -10.57 13.96
C THR A 233 -3.44 -10.95 15.30
N SER A 234 -2.53 -10.13 15.78
CA SER A 234 -1.98 -10.20 17.12
C SER A 234 -2.28 -8.89 17.83
N LEU A 235 -2.89 -8.98 19.01
CA LEU A 235 -3.19 -7.86 19.89
C LEU A 235 -2.29 -7.95 21.13
N VAL A 236 -1.59 -6.87 21.46
CA VAL A 236 -0.84 -6.78 22.74
C VAL A 236 -1.83 -6.58 23.88
N ILE A 237 -1.80 -7.50 24.83
CA ILE A 237 -2.74 -7.54 25.97
C ILE A 237 -2.03 -7.46 27.33
N SER A 238 -0.78 -7.01 27.37
CA SER A 238 0.03 -6.94 28.60
C SER A 238 -0.63 -6.09 29.68
N GLU A 239 -1.18 -4.92 29.31
CA GLU A 239 -1.90 -4.06 30.27
C GLU A 239 -3.16 -4.75 30.83
N ARG A 240 -3.92 -5.44 29.96
CA ARG A 240 -5.09 -6.21 30.39
C ARG A 240 -4.70 -7.30 31.41
N LYS A 241 -3.65 -8.05 31.10
CA LYS A 241 -3.14 -9.11 32.00
C LYS A 241 -2.65 -8.55 33.32
N GLN A 242 -1.99 -7.40 33.33
CA GLN A 242 -1.56 -6.74 34.55
C GLN A 242 -2.76 -6.33 35.41
N MET A 243 -3.78 -5.69 34.82
CA MET A 243 -4.99 -5.30 35.54
C MET A 243 -5.75 -6.50 36.12
N GLU A 244 -5.87 -7.60 35.36
CA GLU A 244 -6.47 -8.85 35.81
C GLU A 244 -5.71 -9.40 37.04
N GLN A 245 -4.40 -9.40 37.01
CA GLN A 245 -3.55 -9.88 38.10
C GLN A 245 -3.67 -9.00 39.36
N GLU A 246 -3.70 -7.68 39.20
CA GLU A 246 -3.88 -6.73 40.27
C GLU A 246 -5.26 -6.91 40.95
N LEU A 247 -6.30 -7.11 40.13
CA LEU A 247 -7.65 -7.36 40.63
C LEU A 247 -7.74 -8.67 41.44
N LEU A 248 -7.16 -9.76 40.92
CA LEU A 248 -7.09 -11.03 41.64
C LEU A 248 -6.37 -10.87 42.99
N THR A 249 -5.22 -10.21 42.97
CA THR A 249 -4.43 -9.98 44.18
C THR A 249 -5.21 -9.14 45.22
N ALA A 250 -5.94 -8.10 44.76
CA ALA A 250 -6.76 -7.27 45.63
C ALA A 250 -7.94 -8.04 46.22
N ARG A 251 -8.60 -8.89 45.43
CA ARG A 251 -9.66 -9.79 45.87
C ARG A 251 -9.20 -10.75 46.97
N ASP A 252 -8.09 -11.44 46.71
CA ASP A 252 -7.55 -12.43 47.63
C ASP A 252 -7.14 -11.81 48.96
N ARG A 253 -6.56 -10.59 48.93
CA ARG A 253 -6.29 -9.80 50.16
C ARG A 253 -7.55 -9.42 50.89
N ALA A 254 -8.61 -9.02 50.20
CA ALA A 254 -9.89 -8.66 50.82
C ALA A 254 -10.57 -9.88 51.47
N GLU A 255 -10.55 -11.04 50.84
CA GLU A 255 -11.07 -12.31 51.33
C GLU A 255 -10.31 -12.76 52.58
N GLU A 256 -8.98 -12.66 52.56
CA GLU A 256 -8.15 -12.99 53.73
C GLU A 256 -8.42 -12.06 54.95
N ALA A 257 -8.53 -10.73 54.66
CA ALA A 257 -8.86 -9.75 55.69
C ALA A 257 -10.26 -9.97 56.28
N HIS A 258 -11.22 -10.44 55.50
CA HIS A 258 -12.56 -10.80 55.97
C HIS A 258 -12.53 -12.05 56.84
N ARG A 259 -11.74 -13.07 56.44
CA ARG A 259 -11.59 -14.34 57.20
C ARG A 259 -10.89 -14.15 58.54
N LEU A 260 -9.97 -13.17 58.65
CA LEU A 260 -9.29 -12.85 59.90
C LEU A 260 -10.15 -12.04 60.90
N LYS A 261 -11.27 -11.45 60.44
CA LYS A 261 -12.20 -10.68 61.26
C LYS A 261 -13.42 -11.47 61.72
N SER A 262 -13.63 -12.66 61.19
CA SER A 262 -14.70 -13.61 61.57
C SER A 262 -14.20 -14.63 62.55
#